data_5bef8dc8593bace119068399b26c4ad7
#
_entry.id   5bef8dc8593bace119068399b26c4ad7
#
_cell.length_a   1.000
_cell.length_b   1.000
_cell.length_c   1.000
_cell.angle_alpha   90.00
_cell.angle_beta   90.00
_cell.angle_gamma   90.00
#
_symmetry.space_group_name_H-M   'P 1'
#
loop_
_entity.id
_entity.type
_entity.pdbx_description
1 polymer ?
#
loop_
_entity_poly.entity_id
_entity_poly.type
_entity_poly.pdbx_seq_one_letter_code
_entity_poly.pdbx_strand_id
1 'polypeptide(L)'
;QDVPGFWQFLDKVSDSEPNKREKLAAFMVGRERDGTPLIAEHIPGVSRKDHGNNFTYDLDANGVHCPISAHVRRATPRTDDLPSGVTGFISQLIRILGFGQKNHDADLVASSRFHRILRRGRSYGPTLSPEEAIQPDAPIAERGLQFICLAANISRQFEFVQNSWIINS
;
A
#
# COMPACT_ATOMS: atom_id res chain seq x y z
N GLN A 1 -11.57 -6.17 13.91
CA GLN A 1 -11.81 -5.17 12.84
C GLN A 1 -13.29 -4.89 12.71
N ASP A 2 -13.65 -3.63 12.65
CA ASP A 2 -15.01 -3.17 12.37
C ASP A 2 -15.28 -3.12 10.86
N VAL A 3 -15.56 -4.29 10.29
CA VAL A 3 -15.84 -4.44 8.86
C VAL A 3 -17.17 -3.78 8.47
N PRO A 4 -18.27 -3.95 9.24
CA PRO A 4 -19.50 -3.22 8.95
C PRO A 4 -19.31 -1.70 8.95
N GLY A 5 -18.71 -1.14 9.99
CA GLY A 5 -18.47 0.31 10.07
C GLY A 5 -17.64 0.85 8.90
N PHE A 6 -16.63 0.10 8.45
CA PHE A 6 -15.86 0.47 7.26
C PHE A 6 -16.72 0.54 5.99
N TRP A 7 -17.50 -0.51 5.71
CA TRP A 7 -18.32 -0.54 4.50
C TRP A 7 -19.50 0.43 4.55
N GLN A 8 -20.12 0.63 5.70
CA GLN A 8 -21.16 1.65 5.91
C GLN A 8 -20.62 3.07 5.70
N PHE A 9 -19.39 3.35 6.18
CA PHE A 9 -18.72 4.61 5.90
C PHE A 9 -18.50 4.81 4.40
N LEU A 10 -17.97 3.80 3.72
CA LEU A 10 -17.74 3.87 2.26
C LEU A 10 -19.06 4.05 1.50
N ASP A 11 -20.10 3.35 1.88
CA ASP A 11 -21.43 3.47 1.26
C ASP A 11 -21.97 4.90 1.38
N LYS A 12 -21.88 5.46 2.57
CA LYS A 12 -22.32 6.83 2.82
C LYS A 12 -21.57 7.87 1.97
N VAL A 13 -20.24 7.75 1.83
CA VAL A 13 -19.44 8.74 1.09
C VAL A 13 -19.44 8.52 -0.43
N SER A 14 -19.94 7.38 -0.89
CA SER A 14 -20.09 7.05 -2.30
C SER A 14 -21.53 7.23 -2.81
N ASP A 15 -22.41 7.87 -2.03
CA ASP A 15 -23.83 8.04 -2.34
C ASP A 15 -24.54 6.70 -2.63
N SER A 16 -24.14 5.66 -1.92
CA SER A 16 -24.63 4.28 -2.07
C SER A 16 -24.46 3.68 -3.48
N GLU A 17 -23.53 4.24 -4.28
CA GLU A 17 -23.19 3.68 -5.59
C GLU A 17 -22.14 2.54 -5.45
N PRO A 18 -22.46 1.29 -5.79
CA PRO A 18 -21.58 0.15 -5.57
C PRO A 18 -20.20 0.31 -6.25
N ASN A 19 -20.17 0.80 -7.50
CA ASN A 19 -18.93 0.98 -8.25
C ASN A 19 -18.03 2.07 -7.64
N LYS A 20 -18.61 3.17 -7.16
CA LYS A 20 -17.84 4.22 -6.46
C LYS A 20 -17.31 3.71 -5.13
N ARG A 21 -18.12 2.97 -4.39
CA ARG A 21 -17.74 2.36 -3.11
C ARG A 21 -16.56 1.42 -3.26
N GLU A 22 -16.61 0.49 -4.21
CA GLU A 22 -15.50 -0.45 -4.48
C GLU A 22 -14.23 0.29 -4.92
N LYS A 23 -14.38 1.27 -5.80
CA LYS A 23 -13.26 2.09 -6.27
C LYS A 23 -12.61 2.87 -5.12
N LEU A 24 -13.42 3.43 -4.22
CA LEU A 24 -12.92 4.16 -3.07
C LEU A 24 -12.18 3.23 -2.11
N ALA A 25 -12.73 2.03 -1.84
CA ALA A 25 -12.04 1.01 -1.05
C ALA A 25 -10.68 0.63 -1.67
N ALA A 26 -10.65 0.40 -2.98
CA ALA A 26 -9.43 0.08 -3.70
C ALA A 26 -8.41 1.22 -3.62
N PHE A 27 -8.82 2.47 -3.73
CA PHE A 27 -7.96 3.65 -3.61
C PHE A 27 -7.38 3.82 -2.21
N MET A 28 -8.15 3.56 -1.17
CA MET A 28 -7.65 3.61 0.22
C MET A 28 -6.61 2.51 0.49
N VAL A 29 -6.81 1.33 -0.08
CA VAL A 29 -5.89 0.19 0.11
C VAL A 29 -4.71 0.24 -0.86
N GLY A 30 -4.93 0.61 -2.13
CA GLY A 30 -3.95 0.55 -3.23
C GLY A 30 -4.03 -0.74 -4.04
N ARG A 31 -5.06 -1.54 -3.83
CA ARG A 31 -5.34 -2.79 -4.56
C ARG A 31 -6.84 -3.01 -4.69
N GLU A 32 -7.23 -3.70 -5.75
CA GLU A 32 -8.57 -4.28 -5.89
C GLU A 32 -8.80 -5.38 -4.84
N ARG A 33 -10.05 -5.76 -4.63
CA ARG A 33 -10.42 -6.82 -3.66
C ARG A 33 -9.82 -8.19 -3.98
N ASP A 34 -9.60 -8.47 -5.24
CA ASP A 34 -8.94 -9.70 -5.69
C ASP A 34 -7.40 -9.67 -5.48
N GLY A 35 -6.87 -8.55 -4.99
CA GLY A 35 -5.45 -8.34 -4.76
C GLY A 35 -4.70 -7.74 -5.95
N THR A 36 -5.34 -7.47 -7.07
CA THR A 36 -4.72 -6.83 -8.24
C THR A 36 -4.24 -5.42 -7.89
N PRO A 37 -2.98 -5.06 -8.16
CA PRO A 37 -2.50 -3.69 -7.96
C PRO A 37 -3.24 -2.71 -8.86
N LEU A 38 -3.64 -1.54 -8.34
CA LEU A 38 -4.32 -0.51 -9.13
C LEU A 38 -3.51 -0.03 -10.34
N ILE A 39 -2.18 -0.09 -10.25
CA ILE A 39 -1.27 0.32 -11.32
C ILE A 39 -1.08 -0.77 -12.40
N ALA A 40 -1.54 -2.00 -12.18
CA ALA A 40 -1.25 -3.13 -13.09
C ALA A 40 -1.71 -2.92 -14.54
N GLU A 41 -2.78 -2.17 -14.76
CA GLU A 41 -3.27 -1.86 -16.12
C GLU A 41 -2.38 -0.89 -16.89
N HIS A 42 -1.52 -0.17 -16.19
CA HIS A 42 -0.71 0.92 -16.72
C HIS A 42 0.77 0.55 -16.87
N ILE A 43 1.13 -0.69 -16.53
CA ILE A 43 2.50 -1.19 -16.63
C ILE A 43 2.59 -2.20 -17.78
N PRO A 44 3.36 -1.91 -18.84
CA PRO A 44 3.60 -2.87 -19.91
C PRO A 44 4.19 -4.17 -19.37
N GLY A 45 3.63 -5.31 -19.78
CA GLY A 45 4.13 -6.64 -19.41
C GLY A 45 3.69 -7.17 -18.05
N VAL A 46 2.94 -6.41 -17.25
CA VAL A 46 2.33 -6.92 -16.02
C VAL A 46 0.94 -7.46 -16.33
N SER A 47 0.75 -8.75 -16.14
CA SER A 47 -0.58 -9.37 -16.27
C SER A 47 -1.40 -9.10 -15.02
N ARG A 48 -2.67 -8.70 -15.18
CA ARG A 48 -3.63 -8.63 -14.06
C ARG A 48 -3.74 -9.96 -13.30
N LYS A 49 -3.56 -11.08 -14.01
CA LYS A 49 -3.67 -12.42 -13.44
C LYS A 49 -2.52 -12.78 -12.50
N ASP A 50 -1.38 -12.13 -12.64
CA ASP A 50 -0.21 -12.48 -11.83
C ASP A 50 -0.25 -11.89 -10.42
N HIS A 51 -1.23 -11.04 -10.07
CA HIS A 51 -1.31 -10.32 -8.80
C HIS A 51 0.07 -9.82 -8.33
N GLY A 52 0.92 -9.52 -9.32
CA GLY A 52 2.36 -9.44 -9.17
C GLY A 52 2.78 -8.33 -8.21
N ASN A 53 3.85 -8.61 -7.50
CA ASN A 53 4.53 -7.61 -6.67
C ASN A 53 5.73 -6.99 -7.39
N ASN A 54 5.96 -7.34 -8.65
CA ASN A 54 7.12 -6.89 -9.42
C ASN A 54 6.78 -5.66 -10.26
N PHE A 55 6.49 -4.55 -9.59
CA PHE A 55 6.23 -3.25 -10.21
C PHE A 55 6.81 -2.12 -9.37
N THR A 56 6.94 -0.95 -9.99
CA THR A 56 7.29 0.32 -9.35
C THR A 56 6.20 1.35 -9.59
N TYR A 57 6.29 2.50 -8.94
CA TYR A 57 5.34 3.61 -9.15
C TYR A 57 5.89 4.67 -10.11
N ASP A 58 6.99 4.41 -10.80
CA ASP A 58 7.65 5.38 -11.70
C ASP A 58 6.73 5.91 -12.80
N LEU A 59 5.80 5.07 -13.28
CA LEU A 59 4.80 5.45 -14.29
C LEU A 59 3.57 6.15 -13.70
N ASP A 60 3.48 6.25 -12.39
CA ASP A 60 2.37 6.87 -11.67
C ASP A 60 2.89 7.77 -10.53
N ALA A 61 3.93 8.53 -10.80
CA ALA A 61 4.59 9.38 -9.81
C ALA A 61 3.62 10.36 -9.11
N ASN A 62 2.60 10.82 -9.84
CA ASN A 62 1.58 11.74 -9.33
C ASN A 62 0.41 11.04 -8.59
N GLY A 63 0.39 9.71 -8.53
CA GLY A 63 -0.67 8.97 -7.83
C GLY A 63 -2.04 9.04 -8.50
N VAL A 64 -2.09 9.15 -9.84
CA VAL A 64 -3.35 9.24 -10.60
C VAL A 64 -4.10 7.90 -10.59
N HIS A 65 -3.36 6.82 -10.70
CA HIS A 65 -3.92 5.46 -10.72
C HIS A 65 -3.94 4.83 -9.33
N CYS A 66 -2.83 4.92 -8.60
CA CYS A 66 -2.73 4.49 -7.22
C CYS A 66 -2.38 5.69 -6.33
N PRO A 67 -3.32 6.20 -5.54
CA PRO A 67 -3.08 7.39 -4.72
C PRO A 67 -1.82 7.27 -3.86
N ILE A 68 -1.07 8.36 -3.73
CA ILE A 68 0.13 8.40 -2.87
C ILE A 68 -0.21 8.03 -1.43
N SER A 69 -1.41 8.40 -0.97
CA SER A 69 -1.93 8.08 0.37
C SER A 69 -2.41 6.63 0.53
N ALA A 70 -2.49 5.84 -0.53
CA ALA A 70 -2.96 4.46 -0.46
C ALA A 70 -2.09 3.63 0.49
N HIS A 71 -2.72 2.83 1.36
CA HIS A 71 -2.03 2.09 2.42
C HIS A 71 -0.84 1.24 1.90
N VAL A 72 -1.03 0.50 0.80
CA VAL A 72 0.03 -0.35 0.23
C VAL A 72 1.18 0.49 -0.32
N ARG A 73 0.89 1.64 -0.95
CA ARG A 73 1.90 2.54 -1.49
C ARG A 73 2.70 3.20 -0.37
N ARG A 74 2.02 3.66 0.68
CA ARG A 74 2.66 4.22 1.89
C ARG A 74 3.53 3.18 2.62
N ALA A 75 2.98 1.99 2.85
CA ALA A 75 3.71 0.93 3.56
C ALA A 75 4.86 0.31 2.76
N THR A 76 4.88 0.50 1.43
CA THR A 76 5.94 -0.01 0.54
C THR A 76 6.07 0.92 -0.65
N PRO A 77 6.71 2.09 -0.49
CA PRO A 77 6.80 3.12 -1.54
C PRO A 77 7.63 2.69 -2.76
N ARG A 78 8.37 1.59 -2.67
CA ARG A 78 9.17 0.99 -3.75
C ARG A 78 10.25 1.94 -4.23
N THR A 79 10.02 2.63 -5.36
CA THR A 79 10.94 3.61 -5.97
C THR A 79 10.51 5.05 -5.74
N ASP A 80 9.35 5.29 -5.12
CA ASP A 80 8.86 6.65 -4.85
C ASP A 80 9.79 7.44 -3.91
N ASP A 81 10.57 6.75 -3.09
CA ASP A 81 11.59 7.34 -2.22
C ASP A 81 12.90 7.66 -2.96
N LEU A 82 12.98 7.36 -4.25
CA LEU A 82 14.13 7.69 -5.09
C LEU A 82 13.83 8.94 -5.91
N PRO A 83 14.74 9.92 -5.99
CA PRO A 83 14.57 11.08 -6.87
C PRO A 83 14.37 10.66 -8.32
N SER A 84 13.46 11.35 -9.01
CA SER A 84 13.16 11.15 -10.42
C SER A 84 14.44 11.24 -11.28
N GLY A 85 14.56 10.35 -12.26
CA GLY A 85 15.66 10.36 -13.26
C GLY A 85 16.86 9.48 -12.92
N VAL A 86 16.84 8.72 -11.82
CA VAL A 86 17.95 7.81 -11.47
C VAL A 86 17.53 6.36 -11.64
N THR A 87 17.62 5.86 -12.86
CA THR A 87 17.19 4.50 -13.22
C THR A 87 18.34 3.51 -13.40
N GLY A 88 19.60 3.96 -13.39
CA GLY A 88 20.75 3.09 -13.59
C GLY A 88 21.08 2.21 -12.38
N PHE A 89 21.41 0.93 -12.62
CA PHE A 89 21.81 -0.02 -11.58
C PHE A 89 22.98 0.50 -10.73
N ILE A 90 23.96 1.14 -11.36
CA ILE A 90 25.13 1.72 -10.67
C ILE A 90 24.72 2.88 -9.77
N SER A 91 23.82 3.74 -10.23
CA SER A 91 23.32 4.86 -9.43
C SER A 91 22.51 4.38 -8.26
N GLN A 92 21.72 3.31 -8.40
CA GLN A 92 21.03 2.66 -7.31
C GLN A 92 21.99 2.05 -6.28
N LEU A 93 23.05 1.40 -6.76
CA LEU A 93 24.07 0.81 -5.90
C LEU A 93 24.83 1.87 -5.10
N ILE A 94 25.25 2.96 -5.73
CA ILE A 94 25.94 4.09 -5.09
C ILE A 94 25.06 4.70 -4.00
N ARG A 95 23.76 4.80 -4.22
CA ARG A 95 22.78 5.31 -3.24
C ARG A 95 22.58 4.34 -2.07
N ILE A 96 22.50 3.05 -2.36
CA ILE A 96 22.39 2.00 -1.33
C ILE A 96 23.61 2.04 -0.39
N LEU A 97 24.79 2.39 -0.93
CA LEU A 97 26.03 2.49 -0.17
C LEU A 97 26.24 3.87 0.52
N GLY A 98 25.29 4.80 0.37
CA GLY A 98 25.35 6.11 1.03
C GLY A 98 26.27 7.14 0.35
N PHE A 99 26.74 6.87 -0.88
CA PHE A 99 27.64 7.77 -1.64
C PHE A 99 26.89 8.71 -2.60
N GLY A 100 25.64 9.05 -2.33
CA GLY A 100 24.86 9.95 -3.17
C GLY A 100 25.22 11.42 -2.96
N GLN A 101 25.19 12.23 -4.03
CA GLN A 101 25.32 13.69 -3.91
C GLN A 101 24.19 14.24 -3.02
N LYS A 102 24.57 15.09 -2.06
CA LYS A 102 23.65 15.86 -1.22
C LYS A 102 22.93 16.91 -2.08
N ASN A 103 21.83 16.55 -2.69
CA ASN A 103 20.85 17.53 -3.09
C ASN A 103 19.88 17.71 -1.93
N HIS A 104 19.65 18.96 -1.54
CA HIS A 104 19.07 19.37 -0.27
C HIS A 104 17.62 18.88 -0.01
N ASP A 105 16.93 18.30 -0.98
CA ASP A 105 15.52 17.97 -0.87
C ASP A 105 15.20 16.47 -0.94
N ALA A 106 16.22 15.62 -0.98
CA ALA A 106 16.01 14.18 -1.00
C ALA A 106 16.86 13.52 0.09
N ASP A 107 16.22 12.96 1.09
CA ASP A 107 16.87 12.10 2.07
C ASP A 107 17.33 10.81 1.36
N LEU A 108 18.59 10.82 0.95
CA LEU A 108 19.22 9.75 0.17
C LEU A 108 19.48 8.47 0.98
N VAL A 109 19.18 8.50 2.27
CA VAL A 109 19.44 7.38 3.20
C VAL A 109 18.26 6.41 3.26
N ALA A 110 17.07 6.87 2.91
CA ALA A 110 15.84 6.10 3.01
C ALA A 110 15.55 5.28 1.74
N SER A 111 16.40 4.31 1.43
CA SER A 111 16.00 3.32 0.43
C SER A 111 14.95 2.38 1.03
N SER A 112 13.80 2.24 0.37
CA SER A 112 12.71 1.35 0.81
C SER A 112 13.17 -0.08 1.11
N ARG A 113 14.29 -0.50 0.54
CA ARG A 113 14.87 -1.84 0.76
C ARG A 113 15.39 -2.05 2.18
N PHE A 114 15.93 -1.02 2.83
CA PHE A 114 16.47 -1.13 4.19
C PHE A 114 15.36 -1.21 5.26
N HIS A 115 14.18 -0.74 4.91
CA HIS A 115 13.04 -0.68 5.82
C HIS A 115 12.05 -1.83 5.60
N ARG A 116 12.33 -2.75 4.67
CA ARG A 116 11.44 -3.89 4.40
C ARG A 116 11.35 -4.81 5.59
N ILE A 117 10.12 -5.20 5.89
CA ILE A 117 9.79 -6.25 6.84
C ILE A 117 9.30 -7.49 6.09
N LEU A 118 9.62 -8.67 6.60
CA LEU A 118 8.96 -9.89 6.16
C LEU A 118 7.65 -10.03 6.93
N ARG A 119 6.51 -9.90 6.26
CA ARG A 119 5.21 -9.89 6.89
C ARG A 119 4.28 -10.98 6.37
N ARG A 120 3.44 -11.47 7.26
CA ARG A 120 2.36 -12.38 6.93
C ARG A 120 1.10 -11.95 7.67
N GLY A 121 0.02 -11.74 6.92
CA GLY A 121 -1.31 -11.54 7.47
C GLY A 121 -2.15 -12.80 7.31
N ARG A 122 -2.96 -13.14 8.31
CA ARG A 122 -3.96 -14.21 8.24
C ARG A 122 -5.27 -13.70 8.81
N SER A 123 -6.29 -13.66 7.99
CA SER A 123 -7.64 -13.32 8.43
C SER A 123 -8.23 -14.43 9.31
N TYR A 124 -9.05 -14.04 10.26
CA TYR A 124 -9.85 -14.94 11.10
C TYR A 124 -11.26 -14.41 11.27
N GLY A 125 -12.16 -15.28 11.70
CA GLY A 125 -13.59 -15.00 11.85
C GLY A 125 -14.37 -15.20 10.55
N PRO A 126 -15.70 -15.09 10.61
CA PRO A 126 -16.56 -15.31 9.46
C PRO A 126 -16.38 -14.20 8.41
N THR A 127 -16.44 -14.60 7.15
CA THR A 127 -16.44 -13.65 6.04
C THR A 127 -17.72 -12.84 6.03
N LEU A 128 -17.64 -11.61 5.55
CA LEU A 128 -18.76 -10.72 5.38
C LEU A 128 -18.61 -10.01 4.03
N SER A 129 -19.61 -10.11 3.17
CA SER A 129 -19.61 -9.39 1.91
C SER A 129 -19.89 -7.90 2.13
N PRO A 130 -19.51 -7.01 1.20
CA PRO A 130 -19.85 -5.60 1.30
C PRO A 130 -21.36 -5.35 1.37
N GLU A 131 -22.14 -6.14 0.63
CA GLU A 131 -23.58 -6.04 0.55
C GLU A 131 -24.24 -6.39 1.88
N GLU A 132 -23.72 -7.37 2.60
CA GLU A 132 -24.15 -7.71 3.96
C GLU A 132 -23.63 -6.69 4.98
N ALA A 133 -22.41 -6.21 4.80
CA ALA A 133 -21.77 -5.30 5.75
C ALA A 133 -22.44 -3.91 5.84
N ILE A 134 -23.03 -3.43 4.73
CA ILE A 134 -23.72 -2.13 4.70
C ILE A 134 -25.11 -2.17 5.35
N GLN A 135 -25.67 -3.34 5.61
CA GLN A 135 -26.98 -3.44 6.24
C GLN A 135 -26.93 -2.93 7.68
N PRO A 136 -28.02 -2.27 8.16
CA PRO A 136 -28.08 -1.77 9.53
C PRO A 136 -27.96 -2.86 10.60
N ASP A 137 -28.38 -4.08 10.25
CA ASP A 137 -28.37 -5.28 11.09
C ASP A 137 -27.20 -6.22 10.76
N ALA A 138 -26.15 -5.69 10.14
CA ALA A 138 -24.97 -6.48 9.78
C ALA A 138 -24.42 -7.26 10.97
N PRO A 139 -24.12 -8.56 10.81
CA PRO A 139 -23.78 -9.42 11.94
C PRO A 139 -22.47 -8.95 12.60
N ILE A 140 -22.55 -8.69 13.89
CA ILE A 140 -21.41 -8.38 14.74
C ILE A 140 -20.78 -9.70 15.15
N ALA A 141 -19.61 -9.99 14.61
CA ALA A 141 -18.84 -11.18 14.98
C ALA A 141 -17.36 -10.79 15.13
N GLU A 142 -16.67 -11.51 16.01
CA GLU A 142 -15.23 -11.32 16.15
C GLU A 142 -14.53 -11.75 14.86
N ARG A 143 -13.91 -10.78 14.21
CA ARG A 143 -13.14 -10.97 12.98
C ARG A 143 -11.97 -10.02 12.92
N GLY A 144 -10.93 -10.41 12.22
CA GLY A 144 -9.75 -9.57 12.12
C GLY A 144 -8.65 -10.16 11.29
N LEU A 145 -7.48 -9.55 11.42
CA LEU A 145 -6.26 -9.96 10.77
C LEU A 145 -5.19 -10.18 11.85
N GLN A 146 -4.68 -11.39 11.94
CA GLN A 146 -3.45 -11.65 12.67
C GLN A 146 -2.28 -11.21 11.81
N PHE A 147 -1.48 -10.29 12.32
CA PHE A 147 -0.33 -9.76 11.62
C PHE A 147 0.95 -10.19 12.34
N ILE A 148 1.83 -10.88 11.59
CA ILE A 148 3.15 -11.29 12.07
C ILE A 148 4.18 -10.68 11.14
N CYS A 149 5.20 -10.05 11.70
CA CYS A 149 6.33 -9.57 10.92
C CYS A 149 7.66 -9.98 11.57
N LEU A 150 8.65 -10.18 10.71
CA LEU A 150 10.03 -10.35 11.11
C LEU A 150 10.82 -9.13 10.64
N ALA A 151 11.58 -8.55 11.56
CA ALA A 151 12.45 -7.43 11.32
C ALA A 151 13.81 -7.72 11.96
N ALA A 152 14.90 -7.44 11.25
CA ALA A 152 16.24 -7.55 11.81
C ALA A 152 16.52 -6.45 12.84
N ASN A 153 15.88 -5.30 12.69
CA ASN A 153 15.95 -4.17 13.61
C ASN A 153 14.57 -3.48 13.65
N ILE A 154 13.94 -3.50 14.83
CA ILE A 154 12.58 -2.98 15.00
C ILE A 154 12.53 -1.49 14.65
N SER A 155 13.44 -0.69 15.18
CA SER A 155 13.42 0.77 14.99
C SER A 155 13.69 1.18 13.55
N ARG A 156 14.61 0.52 12.87
CA ARG A 156 14.95 0.85 11.48
C ARG A 156 13.97 0.29 10.45
N GLN A 157 13.15 -0.68 10.82
CA GLN A 157 12.22 -1.33 9.91
C GLN A 157 10.78 -1.09 10.32
N PHE A 158 10.27 -1.73 11.36
CA PHE A 158 8.86 -1.65 11.72
C PHE A 158 8.46 -0.24 12.20
N GLU A 159 9.17 0.32 13.16
CA GLU A 159 8.87 1.66 13.70
C GLU A 159 9.07 2.74 12.65
N PHE A 160 10.10 2.61 11.82
CA PHE A 160 10.32 3.55 10.71
C PHE A 160 9.16 3.53 9.71
N VAL A 161 8.73 2.36 9.24
CA VAL A 161 7.59 2.24 8.34
C VAL A 161 6.33 2.82 8.97
N GLN A 162 6.09 2.50 10.25
CA GLN A 162 4.91 2.97 10.97
C GLN A 162 4.91 4.50 11.12
N ASN A 163 6.00 5.07 11.59
CA ASN A 163 6.06 6.48 11.98
C ASN A 163 6.35 7.41 10.80
N SER A 164 7.24 6.99 9.88
CA SER A 164 7.70 7.87 8.80
C SER A 164 6.86 7.73 7.52
N TRP A 165 6.38 6.54 7.21
CA TRP A 165 5.65 6.31 5.97
C TRP A 165 4.13 6.25 6.14
N ILE A 166 3.63 5.59 7.19
CA ILE A 166 2.19 5.38 7.36
C ILE A 166 1.53 6.58 8.06
N ILE A 167 2.09 7.01 9.20
CA ILE A 167 1.46 8.04 10.05
C ILE A 167 1.82 9.45 9.58
N ASN A 168 3.05 9.67 9.14
CA ASN A 168 3.52 10.98 8.75
C ASN A 168 3.02 11.33 7.34
N SER A 169 1.93 12.07 7.26
CA SER A 169 1.29 12.56 6.02
C SER A 169 1.28 14.06 5.98
#